data_b5b086389766808c4e38ad1b750103f2
#
_entry.id   b5b086389766808c4e38ad1b750103f2
#
_cell.length_a   1.000
_cell.length_b   1.000
_cell.length_c   1.000
_cell.angle_alpha   90.00
_cell.angle_beta   90.00
_cell.angle_gamma   90.00
#
_symmetry.space_group_name_H-M   'P 1'
#
loop_
_entity.id
_entity.type
_entity.pdbx_description
1 polymer ?
#
loop_
_entity_poly.entity_id
_entity_poly.type
_entity_poly.pdbx_seq_one_letter_code
_entity_poly.pdbx_strand_id
1 'polypeptide(L)'
;PNIFLFNGIRKYFKFDTYGAIFKKEIIGGITTFLAMCYILSVNPSIVGSSPIDPNDVTLGVASQFQGGLFLTTAISSFLGTIFMGLWARVPIALAPGMGLNAFFAFTVAQSVGFESALSITILSGILYLIIAITPLRNKISKAIPTNFKIAIGAGIGLFIAFLGLQNAG
;
A
#
# COMPACT_ATOMS: atom_id res chain seq x y z
N PRO A 1 30.36 18.27 14.00
CA PRO A 1 30.33 17.23 12.95
C PRO A 1 28.93 17.04 12.31
N ASN A 2 27.86 17.34 13.05
CA ASN A 2 26.48 17.09 12.59
C ASN A 2 25.91 18.14 11.61
N ILE A 3 26.52 19.31 11.51
CA ILE A 3 26.05 20.43 10.67
C ILE A 3 26.22 20.11 9.18
N PHE A 4 27.25 19.37 8.82
CA PHE A 4 27.53 19.03 7.40
C PHE A 4 26.52 18.03 6.84
N LEU A 5 26.17 17.00 7.61
CA LEU A 5 25.14 16.03 7.26
C LEU A 5 23.75 16.68 7.15
N PHE A 6 23.44 17.57 8.10
CA PHE A 6 22.17 18.30 8.12
C PHE A 6 22.01 19.23 6.92
N ASN A 7 23.09 19.92 6.53
CA ASN A 7 23.11 20.77 5.34
C ASN A 7 22.99 19.95 4.04
N GLY A 8 23.60 18.76 3.99
CA GLY A 8 23.47 17.82 2.88
C GLY A 8 22.00 17.36 2.67
N ILE A 9 21.34 16.97 3.75
CA ILE A 9 19.92 16.57 3.78
C ILE A 9 19.02 17.72 3.31
N ARG A 10 19.19 18.92 3.88
CA ARG A 10 18.43 20.12 3.48
C ARG A 10 18.57 20.43 1.99
N LYS A 11 19.77 20.35 1.44
CA LYS A 11 20.06 20.58 0.03
C LYS A 11 19.42 19.51 -0.87
N TYR A 12 19.52 18.23 -0.47
CA TYR A 12 18.94 17.11 -1.22
C TYR A 12 17.43 17.22 -1.33
N PHE A 13 16.77 17.47 -0.20
CA PHE A 13 15.31 17.58 -0.13
C PHE A 13 14.77 18.98 -0.49
N LYS A 14 15.66 19.92 -0.92
CA LYS A 14 15.30 21.29 -1.31
C LYS A 14 14.41 22.02 -0.31
N PHE A 15 14.71 21.92 0.98
CA PHE A 15 13.94 22.53 2.05
C PHE A 15 13.73 24.03 1.87
N ASP A 16 14.77 24.73 1.43
CA ASP A 16 14.74 26.19 1.24
C ASP A 16 13.84 26.60 0.05
N THR A 17 13.71 25.72 -0.96
CA THR A 17 12.86 25.99 -2.15
C THR A 17 11.38 25.80 -1.85
N TYR A 18 11.04 24.82 -1.01
CA TYR A 18 9.65 24.49 -0.67
C TYR A 18 9.20 25.09 0.66
N GLY A 19 10.06 25.84 1.37
CA GLY A 19 9.77 26.37 2.69
C GLY A 19 9.50 25.29 3.73
N ALA A 20 10.05 24.09 3.52
CA ALA A 20 9.81 22.93 4.38
C ALA A 20 10.55 23.08 5.70
N ILE A 21 9.87 22.74 6.80
CA ILE A 21 10.42 22.75 8.16
C ILE A 21 10.69 21.31 8.58
N PHE A 22 11.94 20.97 8.87
CA PHE A 22 12.37 19.61 9.21
C PHE A 22 11.50 18.95 10.28
N LYS A 23 11.10 19.69 11.33
CA LYS A 23 10.20 19.19 12.36
C LYS A 23 8.82 18.79 11.82
N LYS A 24 8.27 19.58 10.91
CA LYS A 24 6.96 19.29 10.29
C LYS A 24 7.03 18.08 9.37
N GLU A 25 8.13 17.90 8.65
CA GLU A 25 8.35 16.73 7.78
C GLU A 25 8.42 15.43 8.60
N ILE A 26 9.16 15.44 9.72
CA ILE A 26 9.22 14.27 10.62
C ILE A 26 7.86 13.96 11.22
N ILE A 27 7.15 14.97 11.73
CA ILE A 27 5.81 14.79 12.29
C ILE A 27 4.85 14.25 11.22
N GLY A 28 4.90 14.78 10.00
CA GLY A 28 4.11 14.30 8.87
C GLY A 28 4.38 12.83 8.54
N GLY A 29 5.66 12.43 8.49
CA GLY A 29 6.06 11.04 8.27
C GLY A 29 5.58 10.10 9.36
N ILE A 30 5.75 10.47 10.62
CA ILE A 30 5.28 9.69 11.78
C ILE A 30 3.75 9.60 11.77
N THR A 31 3.05 10.69 11.49
CA THR A 31 1.57 10.70 11.45
C THR A 31 1.04 9.78 10.35
N THR A 32 1.63 9.82 9.15
CA THR A 32 1.21 8.93 8.06
C THR A 32 1.55 7.47 8.34
N PHE A 33 2.69 7.20 8.99
CA PHE A 33 3.04 5.85 9.42
C PHE A 33 2.03 5.32 10.46
N LEU A 34 1.72 6.08 11.50
CA LEU A 34 0.75 5.67 12.53
C LEU A 34 -0.65 5.47 11.95
N ALA A 35 -1.06 6.30 10.99
CA ALA A 35 -2.33 6.15 10.30
C ALA A 35 -2.40 4.86 9.45
N MET A 36 -1.27 4.32 9.01
CA MET A 36 -1.20 3.16 8.12
C MET A 36 -0.68 1.88 8.80
N CYS A 37 -0.10 1.95 10.01
CA CYS A 37 0.55 0.79 10.62
C CYS A 37 -0.42 -0.38 10.87
N TYR A 38 -1.72 -0.13 11.05
CA TYR A 38 -2.73 -1.18 11.20
C TYR A 38 -2.82 -2.10 9.96
N ILE A 39 -2.45 -1.62 8.77
CA ILE A 39 -2.46 -2.40 7.53
C ILE A 39 -1.52 -3.61 7.62
N LEU A 40 -0.43 -3.50 8.38
CA LEU A 40 0.50 -4.60 8.60
C LEU A 40 -0.18 -5.83 9.24
N SER A 41 -1.21 -5.60 10.05
CA SER A 41 -2.00 -6.69 10.66
C SER A 41 -3.21 -7.07 9.80
N VAL A 42 -3.93 -6.09 9.28
CA VAL A 42 -5.19 -6.32 8.55
C VAL A 42 -4.94 -6.89 7.15
N ASN A 43 -3.88 -6.49 6.46
CA ASN A 43 -3.59 -7.00 5.13
C ASN A 43 -3.31 -8.52 5.09
N PRO A 44 -2.47 -9.09 5.97
CA PRO A 44 -2.30 -10.53 6.07
C PRO A 44 -3.60 -11.27 6.42
N SER A 45 -4.45 -10.70 7.25
CA SER A 45 -5.75 -11.30 7.60
C SER A 45 -6.69 -11.36 6.39
N ILE A 46 -6.76 -10.30 5.57
CA ILE A 46 -7.60 -10.27 4.37
C ILE A 46 -7.05 -11.22 3.30
N VAL A 47 -5.77 -11.13 2.98
CA VAL A 47 -5.17 -11.96 1.93
C VAL A 47 -5.08 -13.43 2.38
N GLY A 48 -4.82 -13.67 3.66
CA GLY A 48 -4.76 -14.99 4.25
C GLY A 48 -6.12 -15.68 4.41
N SER A 49 -7.24 -14.97 4.22
CA SER A 49 -8.56 -15.57 4.13
C SER A 49 -8.90 -16.12 2.73
N SER A 50 -8.00 -15.97 1.76
CA SER A 50 -8.13 -16.60 0.43
C SER A 50 -8.14 -18.12 0.57
N PRO A 51 -8.96 -18.84 -0.22
CA PRO A 51 -8.94 -20.29 -0.22
C PRO A 51 -7.57 -20.80 -0.69
N ILE A 52 -6.87 -21.43 0.22
CA ILE A 52 -5.67 -22.23 -0.06
C ILE A 52 -6.17 -23.65 -0.28
N ASP A 53 -5.51 -24.42 -1.14
CA ASP A 53 -5.90 -25.82 -1.42
C ASP A 53 -6.08 -26.57 -0.11
N PRO A 54 -7.29 -27.18 0.13
CA PRO A 54 -7.56 -27.93 1.36
C PRO A 54 -6.58 -29.09 1.61
N ASN A 55 -5.89 -29.55 0.57
CA ASN A 55 -4.91 -30.63 0.67
C ASN A 55 -3.53 -30.16 1.20
N ASP A 56 -3.27 -28.86 1.20
CA ASP A 56 -2.00 -28.27 1.66
C ASP A 56 -2.05 -27.78 3.13
N VAL A 57 -3.21 -27.86 3.79
CA VAL A 57 -3.39 -27.31 5.14
C VAL A 57 -3.03 -28.33 6.22
N THR A 58 -1.76 -28.53 6.46
CA THR A 58 -1.32 -28.88 7.82
C THR A 58 -1.42 -27.64 8.71
N LEU A 59 -1.98 -27.77 9.92
CA LEU A 59 -2.25 -26.66 10.86
C LEU A 59 -1.03 -25.73 11.14
N GLY A 60 0.19 -26.18 10.84
CA GLY A 60 1.41 -25.38 10.92
C GLY A 60 1.63 -24.44 9.73
N VAL A 61 1.09 -24.72 8.56
CA VAL A 61 1.30 -23.94 7.33
C VAL A 61 0.47 -22.66 7.36
N ALA A 62 -0.73 -22.69 7.94
CA ALA A 62 -1.58 -21.51 8.01
C ALA A 62 -0.97 -20.36 8.83
N SER A 63 -0.34 -20.66 9.97
CA SER A 63 0.35 -19.65 10.79
C SER A 63 1.64 -19.16 10.13
N GLN A 64 2.40 -20.04 9.46
CA GLN A 64 3.58 -19.68 8.70
C GLN A 64 3.21 -18.84 7.47
N PHE A 65 2.10 -19.15 6.82
CA PHE A 65 1.58 -18.40 5.69
C PHE A 65 1.18 -16.97 6.07
N GLN A 66 0.45 -16.80 7.17
CA GLN A 66 0.12 -15.46 7.69
C GLN A 66 1.37 -14.67 8.10
N GLY A 67 2.35 -15.33 8.74
CA GLY A 67 3.65 -14.72 9.05
C GLY A 67 4.41 -14.30 7.79
N GLY A 68 4.39 -15.10 6.75
CA GLY A 68 4.95 -14.78 5.43
C GLY A 68 4.28 -13.56 4.78
N LEU A 69 2.95 -13.50 4.82
CA LEU A 69 2.17 -12.36 4.31
C LEU A 69 2.45 -11.08 5.10
N PHE A 70 2.61 -11.18 6.41
CA PHE A 70 3.00 -10.04 7.26
C PHE A 70 4.38 -9.51 6.86
N LEU A 71 5.38 -10.39 6.75
CA LEU A 71 6.73 -10.01 6.35
C LEU A 71 6.77 -9.40 4.95
N THR A 72 6.07 -9.99 4.00
CA THR A 72 5.99 -9.49 2.62
C THR A 72 5.32 -8.11 2.59
N THR A 73 4.25 -7.92 3.36
CA THR A 73 3.57 -6.62 3.49
C THR A 73 4.50 -5.57 4.11
N ALA A 74 5.24 -5.93 5.16
CA ALA A 74 6.18 -5.02 5.83
C ALA A 74 7.33 -4.62 4.91
N ILE A 75 7.95 -5.59 4.22
CA ILE A 75 9.08 -5.34 3.32
C ILE A 75 8.63 -4.50 2.11
N SER A 76 7.51 -4.81 1.48
CA SER A 76 7.00 -4.05 0.34
C SER A 76 6.63 -2.62 0.71
N SER A 77 5.98 -2.41 1.87
CA SER A 77 5.66 -1.09 2.40
C SER A 77 6.92 -0.29 2.75
N PHE A 78 7.91 -0.94 3.33
CA PHE A 78 9.21 -0.32 3.64
C PHE A 78 9.93 0.14 2.37
N LEU A 79 10.06 -0.74 1.39
CA LEU A 79 10.69 -0.39 0.10
C LEU A 79 9.94 0.73 -0.61
N GLY A 80 8.60 0.63 -0.69
CA GLY A 80 7.76 1.67 -1.29
C GLY A 80 7.91 3.02 -0.60
N THR A 81 7.94 3.04 0.73
CA THR A 81 8.13 4.26 1.54
C THR A 81 9.51 4.87 1.32
N ILE A 82 10.57 4.05 1.26
CA ILE A 82 11.91 4.53 0.95
C ILE A 82 11.97 5.15 -0.45
N PHE A 83 11.41 4.48 -1.47
CA PHE A 83 11.36 5.02 -2.82
C PHE A 83 10.59 6.35 -2.86
N MET A 84 9.47 6.45 -2.14
CA MET A 84 8.69 7.68 -2.04
C MET A 84 9.50 8.80 -1.36
N GLY A 85 10.17 8.50 -0.26
CA GLY A 85 11.01 9.46 0.47
C GLY A 85 12.21 9.93 -0.34
N LEU A 86 12.95 9.00 -0.94
CA LEU A 86 14.20 9.32 -1.65
C LEU A 86 13.95 9.91 -3.04
N TRP A 87 13.03 9.35 -3.81
CA TRP A 87 12.79 9.77 -5.20
C TRP A 87 11.79 10.91 -5.31
N ALA A 88 10.60 10.75 -4.72
CA ALA A 88 9.57 11.78 -4.77
C ALA A 88 9.79 12.91 -3.76
N ARG A 89 10.65 12.70 -2.75
CA ARG A 89 10.97 13.67 -1.69
C ARG A 89 9.73 14.14 -0.92
N VAL A 90 8.81 13.22 -0.66
CA VAL A 90 7.58 13.49 0.07
C VAL A 90 7.54 12.60 1.32
N PRO A 91 7.27 13.16 2.52
CA PRO A 91 7.26 12.42 3.78
C PRO A 91 5.93 11.66 3.96
N ILE A 92 5.60 10.78 3.03
CA ILE A 92 4.37 9.98 3.05
C ILE A 92 4.75 8.50 3.11
N ALA A 93 4.22 7.79 4.11
CA ALA A 93 4.34 6.35 4.18
C ALA A 93 3.42 5.69 3.12
N LEU A 94 3.91 4.62 2.50
CA LEU A 94 3.14 3.82 1.55
C LEU A 94 2.79 2.47 2.15
N ALA A 95 1.59 2.01 1.86
CA ALA A 95 1.10 0.69 2.25
C ALA A 95 0.18 0.11 1.17
N PRO A 96 -0.04 -1.22 1.13
CA PRO A 96 -0.95 -1.86 0.20
C PRO A 96 -2.38 -1.31 0.30
N GLY A 97 -3.07 -1.22 -0.83
CA GLY A 97 -4.46 -0.75 -0.88
C GLY A 97 -5.45 -1.85 -0.50
N MET A 98 -6.13 -1.71 0.64
CA MET A 98 -7.02 -2.74 1.18
C MET A 98 -8.17 -3.11 0.24
N GLY A 99 -8.73 -2.15 -0.50
CA GLY A 99 -9.82 -2.44 -1.45
C GLY A 99 -9.42 -3.40 -2.55
N LEU A 100 -8.20 -3.25 -3.09
CA LEU A 100 -7.65 -4.17 -4.10
C LEU A 100 -7.31 -5.53 -3.49
N ASN A 101 -6.80 -5.56 -2.27
CA ASN A 101 -6.46 -6.79 -1.57
C ASN A 101 -7.71 -7.61 -1.21
N ALA A 102 -8.80 -6.95 -0.81
CA ALA A 102 -10.08 -7.61 -0.60
C ALA A 102 -10.67 -8.15 -1.92
N PHE A 103 -10.60 -7.39 -3.01
CA PHE A 103 -10.99 -7.87 -4.33
C PHE A 103 -10.16 -9.09 -4.76
N PHE A 104 -8.85 -9.04 -4.53
CA PHE A 104 -7.97 -10.19 -4.75
C PHE A 104 -8.43 -11.41 -3.96
N ALA A 105 -8.61 -11.27 -2.62
CA ALA A 105 -8.91 -12.38 -1.73
C ALA A 105 -10.30 -12.99 -1.96
N PHE A 106 -11.33 -12.14 -2.10
CA PHE A 106 -12.72 -12.58 -2.13
C PHE A 106 -13.30 -12.78 -3.52
N THR A 107 -12.65 -12.27 -4.56
CA THR A 107 -13.14 -12.40 -5.93
C THR A 107 -12.18 -13.21 -6.80
N VAL A 108 -10.93 -12.77 -6.92
CA VAL A 108 -9.99 -13.37 -7.86
C VAL A 108 -9.48 -14.72 -7.33
N ALA A 109 -8.98 -14.76 -6.10
CA ALA A 109 -8.42 -15.99 -5.54
C ALA A 109 -9.47 -17.09 -5.36
N GLN A 110 -10.72 -16.74 -5.11
CA GLN A 110 -11.82 -17.72 -5.04
C GLN A 110 -12.18 -18.33 -6.40
N SER A 111 -11.99 -17.58 -7.49
CA SER A 111 -12.37 -18.06 -8.82
C SER A 111 -11.29 -18.88 -9.51
N VAL A 112 -10.00 -18.55 -9.29
CA VAL A 112 -8.88 -19.16 -10.03
C VAL A 112 -7.81 -19.81 -9.13
N GLY A 113 -7.99 -19.76 -7.83
CA GLY A 113 -7.00 -20.23 -6.84
C GLY A 113 -5.94 -19.18 -6.53
N PHE A 114 -5.28 -19.34 -5.38
CA PHE A 114 -4.34 -18.34 -4.84
C PHE A 114 -3.11 -18.11 -5.73
N GLU A 115 -2.47 -19.18 -6.20
CA GLU A 115 -1.25 -19.10 -7.04
C GLU A 115 -1.53 -18.43 -8.39
N SER A 116 -2.64 -18.81 -9.04
CA SER A 116 -3.05 -18.21 -10.31
C SER A 116 -3.42 -16.74 -10.13
N ALA A 117 -4.08 -16.39 -9.02
CA ALA A 117 -4.42 -15.03 -8.66
C ALA A 117 -3.17 -14.15 -8.44
N LEU A 118 -2.12 -14.68 -7.81
CA LEU A 118 -0.83 -13.99 -7.69
C LEU A 118 -0.20 -13.70 -9.05
N SER A 119 -0.22 -14.67 -9.96
CA SER A 119 0.30 -14.52 -11.33
C SER A 119 -0.45 -13.42 -12.09
N ILE A 120 -1.78 -13.38 -11.98
CA ILE A 120 -2.63 -12.32 -12.54
C ILE A 120 -2.26 -10.95 -11.95
N THR A 121 -2.01 -10.90 -10.65
CA THR A 121 -1.65 -9.64 -9.95
C THR A 121 -0.31 -9.11 -10.44
N ILE A 122 0.69 -9.99 -10.63
CA ILE A 122 2.01 -9.60 -11.19
C ILE A 122 1.83 -9.03 -12.61
N LEU A 123 1.07 -9.72 -13.46
CA LEU A 123 0.81 -9.27 -14.83
C LEU A 123 0.10 -7.91 -14.85
N SER A 124 -0.90 -7.73 -13.99
CA SER A 124 -1.61 -6.46 -13.81
C SER A 124 -0.69 -5.35 -13.32
N GLY A 125 0.23 -5.65 -12.39
CA GLY A 125 1.24 -4.71 -11.92
C GLY A 125 2.19 -4.23 -13.02
N ILE A 126 2.66 -5.15 -13.87
CA ILE A 126 3.51 -4.82 -15.02
C ILE A 126 2.74 -3.93 -16.01
N LEU A 127 1.50 -4.27 -16.33
CA LEU A 127 0.65 -3.47 -17.19
C LEU A 127 0.44 -2.05 -16.62
N TYR A 128 0.19 -1.96 -15.31
CA TYR A 128 0.06 -0.67 -14.61
C TYR A 128 1.34 0.16 -14.70
N LEU A 129 2.53 -0.45 -14.55
CA LEU A 129 3.79 0.24 -14.69
C LEU A 129 3.98 0.82 -16.10
N ILE A 130 3.62 0.07 -17.14
CA ILE A 130 3.67 0.53 -18.53
C ILE A 130 2.75 1.75 -18.72
N ILE A 131 1.53 1.69 -18.20
CA ILE A 131 0.57 2.81 -18.25
C ILE A 131 1.09 4.02 -17.45
N ALA A 132 1.71 3.79 -16.30
CA ALA A 132 2.23 4.86 -15.43
C ALA A 132 3.37 5.66 -16.06
N ILE A 133 4.24 5.00 -16.85
CA ILE A 133 5.35 5.64 -17.57
C ILE A 133 4.82 6.39 -18.80
N THR A 134 3.74 5.94 -19.40
CA THR A 134 3.15 6.54 -20.60
C THR A 134 2.30 7.77 -20.25
N PRO A 135 2.19 8.79 -21.12
CA PRO A 135 1.33 9.96 -20.90
C PRO A 135 -0.18 9.61 -20.80
N LEU A 136 -0.54 8.36 -21.05
CA LEU A 136 -1.90 7.82 -20.94
C LEU A 136 -2.49 8.01 -19.54
N ARG A 137 -1.66 7.88 -18.49
CA ARG A 137 -2.06 8.16 -17.10
C ARG A 137 -2.72 9.53 -16.94
N ASN A 138 -2.14 10.56 -17.53
CA ASN A 138 -2.67 11.93 -17.45
C ASN A 138 -4.01 12.07 -18.19
N LYS A 139 -4.18 11.37 -19.32
CA LYS A 139 -5.46 11.35 -20.06
C LYS A 139 -6.55 10.64 -19.26
N ILE A 140 -6.25 9.47 -18.70
CA ILE A 140 -7.18 8.70 -17.88
C ILE A 140 -7.57 9.49 -16.63
N SER A 141 -6.60 10.09 -15.93
CA SER A 141 -6.87 10.89 -14.71
C SER A 141 -7.73 12.12 -14.98
N LYS A 142 -7.61 12.75 -16.17
CA LYS A 142 -8.45 13.87 -16.58
C LYS A 142 -9.84 13.43 -17.07
N ALA A 143 -9.98 12.23 -17.60
CA ALA A 143 -11.25 11.69 -18.05
C ALA A 143 -12.21 11.37 -16.91
N ILE A 144 -11.68 11.12 -15.69
CA ILE A 144 -12.50 10.79 -14.53
C ILE A 144 -13.04 12.09 -13.91
N PRO A 145 -14.37 12.29 -13.86
CA PRO A 145 -14.99 13.48 -13.24
C PRO A 145 -14.60 13.61 -11.75
N THR A 146 -14.49 14.85 -11.26
CA THR A 146 -14.11 15.13 -9.88
C THR A 146 -15.07 14.50 -8.87
N ASN A 147 -16.38 14.53 -9.16
CA ASN A 147 -17.42 13.93 -8.31
C ASN A 147 -17.19 12.41 -8.14
N PHE A 148 -16.75 11.73 -9.18
CA PHE A 148 -16.44 10.30 -9.13
C PHE A 148 -15.23 10.01 -8.25
N LYS A 149 -14.20 10.86 -8.30
CA LYS A 149 -13.02 10.74 -7.41
C LYS A 149 -13.39 10.89 -5.94
N ILE A 150 -14.29 11.81 -5.63
CA ILE A 150 -14.80 12.00 -4.25
C ILE A 150 -15.63 10.82 -3.80
N ALA A 151 -16.50 10.30 -4.68
CA ALA A 151 -17.32 9.12 -4.38
C ALA A 151 -16.47 7.86 -4.13
N ILE A 152 -15.39 7.65 -4.89
CA ILE A 152 -14.45 6.56 -4.65
C ILE A 152 -13.80 6.69 -3.26
N GLY A 153 -13.35 7.89 -2.89
CA GLY A 153 -12.76 8.14 -1.57
C GLY A 153 -13.74 7.83 -0.42
N ALA A 154 -14.98 8.28 -0.54
CA ALA A 154 -16.03 7.97 0.43
C ALA A 154 -16.34 6.45 0.49
N GLY A 155 -16.42 5.78 -0.67
CA GLY A 155 -16.64 4.33 -0.75
C GLY A 155 -15.52 3.53 -0.09
N ILE A 156 -14.27 3.89 -0.31
CA ILE A 156 -13.11 3.26 0.35
C ILE A 156 -13.18 3.46 1.87
N GLY A 157 -13.52 4.67 2.34
CA GLY A 157 -13.67 4.96 3.77
C GLY A 157 -14.75 4.11 4.43
N LEU A 158 -15.93 3.99 3.82
CA LEU A 158 -17.02 3.13 4.30
C LEU A 158 -16.63 1.65 4.28
N PHE A 159 -15.92 1.20 3.25
CA PHE A 159 -15.44 -0.17 3.16
C PHE A 159 -14.45 -0.51 4.29
N ILE A 160 -13.52 0.38 4.60
CA ILE A 160 -12.57 0.20 5.70
C ILE A 160 -13.31 0.18 7.04
N ALA A 161 -14.30 1.06 7.24
CA ALA A 161 -15.13 1.07 8.43
C ALA A 161 -15.90 -0.24 8.60
N PHE A 162 -16.50 -0.75 7.52
CA PHE A 162 -17.18 -2.05 7.52
C PHE A 162 -16.25 -3.20 7.88
N LEU A 163 -15.04 -3.26 7.28
CA LEU A 163 -14.04 -4.27 7.64
C LEU A 163 -13.59 -4.16 9.10
N GLY A 164 -13.45 -2.93 9.63
CA GLY A 164 -13.13 -2.70 11.03
C GLY A 164 -14.21 -3.26 11.97
N LEU A 165 -15.47 -3.04 11.65
CA LEU A 165 -16.60 -3.59 12.40
C LEU A 165 -16.66 -5.12 12.32
N GLN A 166 -16.42 -5.69 11.16
CA GLN A 166 -16.41 -7.14 10.95
C GLN A 166 -15.30 -7.83 11.75
N ASN A 167 -14.13 -7.20 11.87
CA ASN A 167 -13.00 -7.74 12.64
C ASN A 167 -13.15 -7.51 14.17
N ALA A 168 -14.02 -6.62 14.58
CA ALA A 168 -14.28 -6.35 16.00
C ALA A 168 -15.26 -7.36 16.64
N GLY A 169 -15.95 -8.21 15.87
CA GLY A 169 -16.90 -9.24 16.32
C GLY A 169 -18.31 -8.72 16.34
#